data_6a8bfa49ab016444a42d398bb5e58d8f
#
_entry.id   6a8bfa49ab016444a42d398bb5e58d8f
#
_cell.length_a   1.000
_cell.length_b   1.000
_cell.length_c   1.000
_cell.angle_alpha   90.00
_cell.angle_beta   90.00
_cell.angle_gamma   90.00
#
_symmetry.space_group_name_H-M   'P 1'
#
loop_
_entity.id
_entity.type
_entity.pdbx_description
1 polymer ?
#
loop_
_entity_poly.entity_id
_entity_poly.type
_entity_poly.pdbx_seq_one_letter_code
_entity_poly.pdbx_strand_id
1 'polypeptide(L)'
;QLTEAGQDYSRQIGPRLDALEQDTLAVMSQHGTGSTLDLAVVPTFATRWLLPRLGRFQARQPEVIVNLHTQTRPFLFDQTGFDAAIYFGDAGWPGTEAHFLMHEYPVPVCSPTLPGVQLHMTPEAIAELPLLQQSTRPYAWRQWFAAAGVTTPRAMTGMRLELFSMLAQAAIERLGVALIPPFLIQQELANGSLISPCPQSMPSSRAYYLIVPEHKAERPALTCFREWLVGEAKKIS
;
A
#
# COMPACT_ATOMS: atom_id res chain seq x y z
N GLN A 1 8.35 40.58 -5.30
CA GLN A 1 7.08 39.86 -5.12
C GLN A 1 6.40 39.73 -6.48
N LEU A 2 5.85 38.58 -6.78
CA LEU A 2 5.07 38.36 -8.00
C LEU A 2 3.71 39.09 -7.89
N THR A 3 3.22 39.62 -9.00
CA THR A 3 1.84 40.07 -9.10
C THR A 3 0.87 38.89 -8.99
N GLU A 4 -0.42 39.11 -8.73
CA GLU A 4 -1.44 38.06 -8.64
C GLU A 4 -1.46 37.19 -9.91
N ALA A 5 -1.45 37.82 -11.10
CA ALA A 5 -1.31 37.10 -12.38
C ALA A 5 -0.01 36.28 -12.47
N GLY A 6 1.09 36.83 -11.94
CA GLY A 6 2.37 36.09 -11.87
C GLY A 6 2.33 34.89 -10.93
N GLN A 7 1.61 34.96 -9.82
CA GLN A 7 1.40 33.86 -8.92
C GLN A 7 0.52 32.75 -9.53
N ASP A 8 -0.54 33.15 -10.23
CA ASP A 8 -1.42 32.21 -10.94
C ASP A 8 -0.68 31.51 -12.09
N TYR A 9 0.11 32.25 -12.86
CA TYR A 9 0.96 31.65 -13.88
C TYR A 9 1.99 30.71 -13.33
N SER A 10 2.68 31.07 -12.24
CA SER A 10 3.65 30.20 -11.56
C SER A 10 3.01 28.88 -11.07
N ARG A 11 1.80 28.94 -10.48
CA ARG A 11 1.05 27.75 -10.05
C ARG A 11 0.68 26.81 -11.20
N GLN A 12 0.41 27.36 -12.40
CA GLN A 12 0.05 26.56 -13.56
C GLN A 12 1.27 26.00 -14.30
N ILE A 13 2.37 26.76 -14.36
CA ILE A 13 3.57 26.38 -15.11
C ILE A 13 4.50 25.50 -14.30
N GLY A 14 4.62 25.72 -12.97
CA GLY A 14 5.51 24.93 -12.12
C GLY A 14 5.34 23.41 -12.31
N PRO A 15 4.14 22.84 -12.14
CA PRO A 15 3.92 21.40 -12.33
C PRO A 15 4.25 20.90 -13.75
N ARG A 16 4.12 21.75 -14.78
CA ARG A 16 4.46 21.40 -16.17
C ARG A 16 5.96 21.37 -16.40
N LEU A 17 6.69 22.28 -15.78
CA LEU A 17 8.15 22.30 -15.84
C LEU A 17 8.74 21.11 -15.08
N ASP A 18 8.19 20.79 -13.89
CA ASP A 18 8.58 19.61 -13.13
C ASP A 18 8.34 18.32 -13.94
N ALA A 19 7.20 18.23 -14.64
CA ALA A 19 6.91 17.09 -15.52
C ALA A 19 7.89 17.02 -16.70
N LEU A 20 8.23 18.15 -17.33
CA LEU A 20 9.21 18.22 -18.43
C LEU A 20 10.62 17.82 -17.95
N GLU A 21 11.01 18.23 -16.74
CA GLU A 21 12.27 17.81 -16.14
C GLU A 21 12.28 16.29 -15.90
N GLN A 22 11.20 15.73 -15.36
CA GLN A 22 11.07 14.29 -15.16
C GLN A 22 11.14 13.52 -16.48
N ASP A 23 10.45 13.98 -17.53
CA ASP A 23 10.50 13.37 -18.86
C ASP A 23 11.92 13.43 -19.45
N THR A 24 12.63 14.54 -19.26
CA THR A 24 14.01 14.71 -19.71
C THR A 24 14.96 13.76 -18.97
N LEU A 25 14.83 13.65 -17.64
CA LEU A 25 15.61 12.71 -16.83
C LEU A 25 15.31 11.26 -17.22
N ALA A 26 14.05 10.94 -17.52
CA ALA A 26 13.66 9.60 -17.99
C ALA A 26 14.34 9.26 -19.33
N VAL A 27 14.36 10.17 -20.29
CA VAL A 27 15.07 10.00 -21.58
C VAL A 27 16.58 9.86 -21.38
N MET A 28 17.17 10.69 -20.52
CA MET A 28 18.62 10.61 -20.21
C MET A 28 18.99 9.31 -19.50
N SER A 29 18.13 8.75 -18.66
CA SER A 29 18.34 7.46 -17.99
C SER A 29 18.21 6.26 -18.92
N GLN A 30 17.53 6.40 -20.07
CA GLN A 30 17.40 5.35 -21.09
C GLN A 30 18.65 5.08 -21.92
N HIS A 31 19.73 5.84 -21.75
CA HIS A 31 21.01 5.59 -22.46
C HIS A 31 21.80 4.36 -21.95
N GLY A 32 21.25 3.58 -21.01
CA GLY A 32 21.75 2.25 -20.66
C GLY A 32 21.13 1.15 -21.54
N THR A 33 21.84 0.05 -21.70
CA THR A 33 21.38 -1.14 -22.46
C THR A 33 20.23 -1.88 -21.76
N GLY A 34 19.71 -1.40 -20.64
CA GLY A 34 18.67 -2.03 -19.80
C GLY A 34 17.25 -1.49 -20.06
N SER A 35 16.27 -2.31 -19.72
CA SER A 35 14.86 -1.91 -19.72
C SER A 35 14.47 -1.28 -18.39
N THR A 36 13.78 -0.14 -18.41
CA THR A 36 13.22 0.48 -17.20
C THR A 36 11.75 0.12 -17.06
N LEU A 37 11.33 -0.15 -15.83
CA LEU A 37 9.94 -0.35 -15.42
C LEU A 37 9.55 0.71 -14.39
N ASP A 38 8.57 1.53 -14.73
CA ASP A 38 7.99 2.53 -13.83
C ASP A 38 6.71 1.97 -13.22
N LEU A 39 6.74 1.64 -11.94
CA LEU A 39 5.66 0.97 -11.23
C LEU A 39 5.00 1.91 -10.22
N ALA A 40 3.68 2.10 -10.35
CA ALA A 40 2.87 2.68 -9.29
C ALA A 40 2.62 1.63 -8.20
N VAL A 41 2.76 1.99 -6.92
CA VAL A 41 2.59 1.04 -5.83
C VAL A 41 2.03 1.70 -4.57
N VAL A 42 1.19 0.98 -3.83
CA VAL A 42 0.71 1.46 -2.52
C VAL A 42 1.87 1.49 -1.52
N PRO A 43 2.08 2.62 -0.80
CA PRO A 43 3.35 2.92 -0.11
C PRO A 43 3.82 1.85 0.87
N THR A 44 2.94 1.40 1.78
CA THR A 44 3.36 0.43 2.81
C THR A 44 3.67 -0.94 2.22
N PHE A 45 2.96 -1.37 1.17
CA PHE A 45 3.28 -2.60 0.44
C PHE A 45 4.66 -2.49 -0.23
N ALA A 46 4.97 -1.34 -0.85
CA ALA A 46 6.29 -1.09 -1.43
C ALA A 46 7.40 -1.30 -0.40
N THR A 47 7.31 -0.60 0.73
CA THR A 47 8.39 -0.56 1.72
C THR A 47 8.50 -1.85 2.55
N ARG A 48 7.37 -2.48 2.90
CA ARG A 48 7.34 -3.61 3.83
C ARG A 48 7.34 -4.97 3.15
N TRP A 49 6.82 -5.04 1.91
CA TRP A 49 6.72 -6.32 1.22
C TRP A 49 7.59 -6.40 -0.04
N LEU A 50 7.51 -5.41 -0.94
CA LEU A 50 8.17 -5.47 -2.24
C LEU A 50 9.68 -5.23 -2.13
N LEU A 51 10.12 -4.11 -1.55
CA LEU A 51 11.53 -3.73 -1.47
C LEU A 51 12.41 -4.80 -0.80
N PRO A 52 12.01 -5.44 0.32
CA PRO A 52 12.82 -6.53 0.92
C PRO A 52 13.03 -7.74 0.00
N ARG A 53 12.23 -7.87 -1.06
CA ARG A 53 12.28 -8.97 -2.04
C ARG A 53 12.90 -8.58 -3.37
N LEU A 54 12.88 -7.29 -3.70
CA LEU A 54 13.27 -6.76 -5.00
C LEU A 54 14.74 -7.11 -5.37
N GLY A 55 15.62 -7.22 -4.37
CA GLY A 55 17.01 -7.66 -4.59
C GLY A 55 17.12 -9.04 -5.25
N ARG A 56 16.14 -9.95 -5.04
CA ARG A 56 16.10 -11.26 -5.70
C ARG A 56 15.73 -11.14 -7.18
N PHE A 57 14.88 -10.17 -7.52
CA PHE A 57 14.57 -9.86 -8.92
C PHE A 57 15.79 -9.27 -9.61
N GLN A 58 16.41 -8.27 -8.99
CA GLN A 58 17.60 -7.60 -9.51
C GLN A 58 18.76 -8.57 -9.79
N ALA A 59 18.95 -9.57 -8.90
CA ALA A 59 19.97 -10.61 -9.11
C ALA A 59 19.69 -11.52 -10.32
N ARG A 60 18.42 -11.67 -10.73
CA ARG A 60 18.02 -12.49 -11.90
C ARG A 60 17.96 -11.68 -13.19
N GLN A 61 17.68 -10.40 -13.08
CA GLN A 61 17.48 -9.47 -14.20
C GLN A 61 18.27 -8.18 -13.93
N PRO A 62 19.61 -8.22 -13.94
CA PRO A 62 20.45 -7.08 -13.54
C PRO A 62 20.33 -5.89 -14.49
N GLU A 63 19.93 -6.12 -15.74
CA GLU A 63 19.68 -5.07 -16.74
C GLU A 63 18.31 -4.39 -16.60
N VAL A 64 17.39 -4.88 -15.75
CA VAL A 64 16.08 -4.28 -15.56
C VAL A 64 16.10 -3.33 -14.37
N ILE A 65 15.91 -2.04 -14.64
CA ILE A 65 15.78 -1.03 -13.60
C ILE A 65 14.29 -0.93 -13.21
N VAL A 66 13.99 -1.00 -11.91
CA VAL A 66 12.62 -0.87 -11.39
C VAL A 66 12.53 0.41 -10.57
N ASN A 67 11.77 1.37 -11.09
CA ASN A 67 11.41 2.59 -10.38
C ASN A 67 10.07 2.38 -9.67
N LEU A 68 9.95 2.87 -8.44
CA LEU A 68 8.73 2.75 -7.64
C LEU A 68 8.16 4.15 -7.35
N HIS A 69 6.92 4.37 -7.75
CA HIS A 69 6.17 5.61 -7.54
C HIS A 69 4.99 5.32 -6.62
N THR A 70 4.84 6.09 -5.54
CA THR A 70 3.76 5.84 -4.59
C THR A 70 2.43 6.39 -5.08
N GLN A 71 1.39 5.55 -5.04
CA GLN A 71 0.03 5.93 -5.37
C GLN A 71 -0.95 5.35 -4.33
N THR A 72 -1.79 6.19 -3.75
CA THR A 72 -2.81 5.78 -2.76
C THR A 72 -4.22 5.72 -3.34
N ARG A 73 -4.42 6.27 -4.54
CA ARG A 73 -5.72 6.34 -5.23
C ARG A 73 -5.65 5.72 -6.61
N PRO A 74 -6.75 5.17 -7.13
CA PRO A 74 -6.84 4.74 -8.52
C PRO A 74 -6.54 5.88 -9.50
N PHE A 75 -5.97 5.54 -10.64
CA PHE A 75 -5.65 6.48 -11.73
C PHE A 75 -5.90 5.80 -13.09
N LEU A 76 -5.86 6.59 -14.14
CA LEU A 76 -5.92 6.07 -15.53
C LEU A 76 -4.51 6.00 -16.09
N PHE A 77 -4.12 4.84 -16.61
CA PHE A 77 -2.78 4.63 -17.17
C PHE A 77 -2.46 5.58 -18.32
N ASP A 78 -3.44 5.90 -19.16
CA ASP A 78 -3.27 6.83 -20.31
C ASP A 78 -2.84 8.24 -19.89
N GLN A 79 -3.04 8.60 -18.62
CA GLN A 79 -2.65 9.89 -18.05
C GLN A 79 -1.31 9.84 -17.30
N THR A 80 -0.64 8.69 -17.33
CA THR A 80 0.60 8.45 -16.59
C THR A 80 1.64 7.73 -17.45
N GLY A 81 2.92 7.81 -17.06
CA GLY A 81 3.99 7.03 -17.69
C GLY A 81 4.14 5.61 -17.13
N PHE A 82 3.33 5.18 -16.16
CA PHE A 82 3.52 3.91 -15.48
C PHE A 82 3.33 2.70 -16.39
N ASP A 83 4.16 1.68 -16.16
CA ASP A 83 4.11 0.42 -16.90
C ASP A 83 3.16 -0.59 -16.24
N ALA A 84 3.03 -0.52 -14.93
CA ALA A 84 2.09 -1.33 -14.17
C ALA A 84 1.80 -0.66 -12.81
N ALA A 85 0.79 -1.19 -12.11
CA ALA A 85 0.48 -0.76 -10.75
C ALA A 85 0.31 -1.97 -9.82
N ILE A 86 0.85 -1.87 -8.60
CA ILE A 86 0.51 -2.79 -7.51
C ILE A 86 -0.49 -2.07 -6.63
N TYR A 87 -1.73 -2.55 -6.64
CA TYR A 87 -2.84 -1.87 -6.01
C TYR A 87 -3.71 -2.84 -5.19
N PHE A 88 -4.31 -2.32 -4.11
CA PHE A 88 -5.29 -3.04 -3.31
C PHE A 88 -6.70 -2.60 -3.66
N GLY A 89 -7.53 -3.52 -4.12
CA GLY A 89 -8.90 -3.21 -4.53
C GLY A 89 -9.53 -4.32 -5.34
N ASP A 90 -10.37 -3.90 -6.28
CA ASP A 90 -11.01 -4.77 -7.25
C ASP A 90 -10.13 -4.86 -8.51
N ALA A 91 -10.21 -6.00 -9.22
CA ALA A 91 -9.39 -6.26 -10.42
C ALA A 91 -9.85 -5.47 -11.68
N GLY A 92 -11.01 -4.85 -11.64
CA GLY A 92 -11.69 -4.32 -12.82
C GLY A 92 -11.28 -2.92 -13.25
N TRP A 93 -10.01 -2.70 -13.63
CA TRP A 93 -9.58 -1.44 -14.24
C TRP A 93 -9.76 -1.54 -15.77
N PRO A 94 -10.41 -0.55 -16.41
CA PRO A 94 -10.63 -0.58 -17.86
C PRO A 94 -9.32 -0.66 -18.66
N GLY A 95 -9.27 -1.51 -19.70
CA GLY A 95 -8.11 -1.67 -20.58
C GLY A 95 -6.88 -2.26 -19.92
N THR A 96 -7.07 -3.05 -18.84
CA THR A 96 -5.95 -3.65 -18.09
C THR A 96 -6.18 -5.12 -17.80
N GLU A 97 -5.08 -5.85 -17.63
CA GLU A 97 -5.04 -7.19 -17.05
C GLU A 97 -4.72 -7.09 -15.56
N ALA A 98 -5.43 -7.85 -14.73
CA ALA A 98 -5.17 -7.92 -13.30
C ALA A 98 -4.62 -9.30 -12.91
N HIS A 99 -3.42 -9.32 -12.34
CA HIS A 99 -2.78 -10.53 -11.84
C HIS A 99 -2.88 -10.56 -10.32
N PHE A 100 -3.62 -11.52 -9.80
CA PHE A 100 -3.80 -11.71 -8.35
C PHE A 100 -2.46 -11.94 -7.66
N LEU A 101 -2.24 -11.25 -6.54
CA LEU A 101 -1.07 -11.43 -5.68
C LEU A 101 -1.45 -12.11 -4.37
N MET A 102 -2.28 -11.46 -3.55
CA MET A 102 -2.67 -12.00 -2.25
C MET A 102 -3.92 -11.33 -1.68
N HIS A 103 -4.63 -12.06 -0.83
CA HIS A 103 -5.68 -11.48 0.01
C HIS A 103 -5.11 -10.70 1.19
N GLU A 104 -5.97 -9.91 1.81
CA GLU A 104 -5.66 -9.14 2.99
C GLU A 104 -6.56 -9.58 4.15
N TYR A 105 -5.95 -9.89 5.29
CA TYR A 105 -6.63 -10.31 6.52
C TYR A 105 -6.18 -9.42 7.67
N PRO A 106 -6.69 -8.17 7.78
CA PRO A 106 -6.29 -7.28 8.86
C PRO A 106 -6.75 -7.81 10.21
N VAL A 107 -5.89 -7.65 11.20
CA VAL A 107 -6.16 -7.96 12.61
C VAL A 107 -5.95 -6.72 13.48
N PRO A 108 -6.60 -6.61 14.63
CA PRO A 108 -6.28 -5.58 15.62
C PRO A 108 -4.84 -5.73 16.11
N VAL A 109 -4.09 -4.63 16.11
CA VAL A 109 -2.71 -4.59 16.63
C VAL A 109 -2.47 -3.33 17.45
N CYS A 110 -1.68 -3.45 18.49
CA CYS A 110 -1.31 -2.34 19.36
C CYS A 110 0.00 -2.62 20.10
N SER A 111 0.54 -1.60 20.77
CA SER A 111 1.61 -1.77 21.73
C SER A 111 1.18 -2.69 22.88
N PRO A 112 2.03 -3.62 23.34
CA PRO A 112 1.75 -4.42 24.53
C PRO A 112 1.60 -3.58 25.81
N THR A 113 2.07 -2.34 25.81
CA THR A 113 1.99 -1.41 26.92
C THR A 113 0.90 -0.34 26.75
N LEU A 114 -0.01 -0.48 25.78
CA LEU A 114 -1.17 0.40 25.66
C LEU A 114 -2.07 0.20 26.89
N PRO A 115 -2.48 1.26 27.60
CA PRO A 115 -3.36 1.14 28.77
C PRO A 115 -4.66 0.42 28.44
N GLY A 116 -5.05 -0.54 29.29
CA GLY A 116 -6.26 -1.35 29.11
C GLY A 116 -6.12 -2.57 28.20
N VAL A 117 -4.96 -2.76 27.57
CA VAL A 117 -4.71 -3.95 26.73
C VAL A 117 -4.43 -5.17 27.59
N GLN A 118 -5.00 -6.30 27.17
CA GLN A 118 -4.75 -7.64 27.67
C GLN A 118 -4.57 -8.61 26.52
N LEU A 119 -3.95 -9.76 26.76
CA LEU A 119 -3.92 -10.84 25.78
C LEU A 119 -5.31 -11.51 25.67
N HIS A 120 -5.66 -11.94 24.46
CA HIS A 120 -6.94 -12.63 24.20
C HIS A 120 -8.19 -11.79 24.51
N MET A 121 -8.16 -10.51 24.13
CA MET A 121 -9.32 -9.63 24.27
C MET A 121 -10.47 -10.07 23.34
N THR A 122 -11.69 -9.83 23.79
CA THR A 122 -12.87 -9.97 22.93
C THR A 122 -13.04 -8.73 22.04
N PRO A 123 -13.77 -8.83 20.93
CA PRO A 123 -14.07 -7.68 20.08
C PRO A 123 -14.75 -6.51 20.82
N GLU A 124 -15.63 -6.80 21.79
CA GLU A 124 -16.29 -5.81 22.65
C GLU A 124 -15.24 -5.05 23.48
N ALA A 125 -14.26 -5.76 24.05
CA ALA A 125 -13.20 -5.14 24.83
C ALA A 125 -12.28 -4.27 23.95
N ILE A 126 -12.02 -4.66 22.70
CA ILE A 126 -11.31 -3.82 21.71
C ILE A 126 -12.10 -2.53 21.43
N ALA A 127 -13.43 -2.57 21.38
CA ALA A 127 -14.28 -1.40 21.15
C ALA A 127 -14.12 -0.31 22.23
N GLU A 128 -13.69 -0.66 23.43
CA GLU A 128 -13.47 0.28 24.53
C GLU A 128 -12.12 0.99 24.47
N LEU A 129 -11.18 0.51 23.65
CA LEU A 129 -9.87 1.12 23.46
C LEU A 129 -9.91 2.27 22.44
N PRO A 130 -8.93 3.19 22.46
CA PRO A 130 -8.77 4.16 21.38
C PRO A 130 -8.53 3.44 20.04
N LEU A 131 -9.33 3.76 19.01
CA LEU A 131 -9.21 3.16 17.69
C LEU A 131 -8.47 4.10 16.74
N LEU A 132 -7.56 3.54 15.94
CA LEU A 132 -6.86 4.25 14.87
C LEU A 132 -7.55 3.93 13.54
N GLN A 133 -7.95 4.96 12.80
CA GLN A 133 -8.71 4.85 11.56
C GLN A 133 -7.80 5.00 10.36
N GLN A 134 -7.99 4.16 9.34
CA GLN A 134 -7.34 4.36 8.04
C GLN A 134 -8.23 5.21 7.13
N SER A 135 -7.77 6.40 6.72
CA SER A 135 -8.57 7.34 5.92
C SER A 135 -8.93 6.78 4.54
N THR A 136 -8.08 5.93 3.94
CA THR A 136 -8.36 5.24 2.67
C THR A 136 -9.34 4.06 2.81
N ARG A 137 -9.64 3.63 4.06
CA ARG A 137 -10.56 2.53 4.39
C ARG A 137 -11.47 2.93 5.54
N PRO A 138 -12.34 3.92 5.35
CA PRO A 138 -13.09 4.57 6.44
C PRO A 138 -14.04 3.63 7.17
N TYR A 139 -14.39 2.49 6.59
CA TYR A 139 -15.32 1.51 7.16
C TYR A 139 -14.66 0.25 7.70
N ALA A 140 -13.33 0.17 7.75
CA ALA A 140 -12.61 -1.04 8.13
C ALA A 140 -13.01 -1.54 9.53
N TRP A 141 -12.98 -0.68 10.55
CA TRP A 141 -13.41 -1.04 11.90
C TRP A 141 -14.89 -1.44 11.98
N ARG A 142 -15.77 -0.70 11.29
CA ARG A 142 -17.20 -1.04 11.26
C ARG A 142 -17.43 -2.44 10.67
N GLN A 143 -16.71 -2.77 9.59
CA GLN A 143 -16.80 -4.08 8.95
C GLN A 143 -16.20 -5.17 9.85
N TRP A 144 -15.09 -4.89 10.54
CA TRP A 144 -14.47 -5.83 11.46
C TRP A 144 -15.37 -6.15 12.65
N PHE A 145 -15.96 -5.13 13.30
CA PHE A 145 -16.90 -5.34 14.38
C PHE A 145 -18.18 -6.06 13.92
N ALA A 146 -18.71 -5.71 12.75
CA ALA A 146 -19.87 -6.40 12.18
C ALA A 146 -19.59 -7.89 11.92
N ALA A 147 -18.41 -8.23 11.40
CA ALA A 147 -17.98 -9.63 11.21
C ALA A 147 -17.82 -10.38 12.55
N ALA A 148 -17.54 -9.64 13.63
CA ALA A 148 -17.49 -10.18 14.99
C ALA A 148 -18.86 -10.25 15.69
N GLY A 149 -19.94 -9.78 15.05
CA GLY A 149 -21.27 -9.67 15.67
C GLY A 149 -21.41 -8.52 16.66
N VAL A 150 -20.46 -7.57 16.67
CA VAL A 150 -20.45 -6.42 17.60
C VAL A 150 -20.94 -5.15 16.92
N THR A 151 -21.82 -4.42 17.59
CA THR A 151 -22.26 -3.08 17.16
C THR A 151 -21.76 -2.06 18.17
N THR A 152 -20.96 -1.10 17.70
CA THR A 152 -20.44 -0.01 18.54
C THR A 152 -20.46 1.32 17.79
N PRO A 153 -20.91 2.43 18.45
CA PRO A 153 -20.85 3.77 17.86
C PRO A 153 -19.38 4.25 17.68
N ARG A 154 -18.43 3.64 18.39
CA ARG A 154 -17.02 4.01 18.35
C ARG A 154 -16.29 3.53 17.09
N ALA A 155 -16.87 2.61 16.31
CA ALA A 155 -16.26 2.04 15.11
C ALA A 155 -15.79 3.07 14.06
N MET A 156 -16.32 4.29 14.10
CA MET A 156 -16.00 5.37 13.16
C MET A 156 -15.24 6.53 13.82
N THR A 157 -14.87 6.41 15.09
CA THR A 157 -14.22 7.47 15.88
C THR A 157 -12.72 7.20 16.00
N GLY A 158 -11.95 8.24 16.31
CA GLY A 158 -10.51 8.16 16.56
C GLY A 158 -9.66 8.88 15.51
N MET A 159 -8.34 8.86 15.76
CA MET A 159 -7.33 9.48 14.88
C MET A 159 -7.36 8.83 13.49
N ARG A 160 -7.28 9.65 12.43
CA ARG A 160 -7.28 9.19 11.04
C ARG A 160 -5.90 9.34 10.44
N LEU A 161 -5.37 8.22 9.91
CA LEU A 161 -4.06 8.13 9.28
C LEU A 161 -4.21 7.49 7.91
N GLU A 162 -3.42 7.89 6.94
CA GLU A 162 -3.60 7.43 5.57
C GLU A 162 -2.94 6.08 5.30
N LEU A 163 -1.72 5.87 5.83
CA LEU A 163 -0.88 4.73 5.50
C LEU A 163 -0.84 3.70 6.63
N PHE A 164 -0.74 2.43 6.29
CA PHE A 164 -0.51 1.37 7.29
C PHE A 164 0.79 1.57 8.09
N SER A 165 1.84 2.13 7.48
CA SER A 165 3.08 2.47 8.19
C SER A 165 2.86 3.53 9.27
N MET A 166 2.00 4.52 9.01
CA MET A 166 1.62 5.53 10.01
C MET A 166 0.78 4.90 11.13
N LEU A 167 -0.16 4.01 10.77
CA LEU A 167 -0.98 3.27 11.74
C LEU A 167 -0.10 2.40 12.64
N ALA A 168 0.86 1.67 12.06
CA ALA A 168 1.79 0.83 12.83
C ALA A 168 2.61 1.67 13.81
N GLN A 169 3.18 2.80 13.35
CA GLN A 169 3.94 3.68 14.23
C GLN A 169 3.06 4.28 15.34
N ALA A 170 1.86 4.76 15.02
CA ALA A 170 0.92 5.29 16.02
C ALA A 170 0.54 4.23 17.06
N ALA A 171 0.36 2.98 16.64
CA ALA A 171 0.06 1.86 17.54
C ALA A 171 1.25 1.55 18.47
N ILE A 172 2.50 1.57 17.96
CA ILE A 172 3.74 1.43 18.75
C ILE A 172 3.82 2.53 19.82
N GLU A 173 3.49 3.76 19.44
CA GLU A 173 3.49 4.94 20.34
C GLU A 173 2.28 4.97 21.30
N ARG A 174 1.52 3.88 21.38
CA ARG A 174 0.38 3.73 22.31
C ARG A 174 -0.77 4.72 22.06
N LEU A 175 -0.93 5.19 20.84
CA LEU A 175 -2.03 6.10 20.49
C LEU A 175 -3.36 5.36 20.29
N GLY A 176 -3.34 4.04 20.17
CA GLY A 176 -4.52 3.21 20.05
C GLY A 176 -4.28 1.86 19.36
N VAL A 177 -5.39 1.21 19.03
CA VAL A 177 -5.43 -0.06 18.29
C VAL A 177 -5.66 0.22 16.80
N ALA A 178 -4.88 -0.41 15.94
CA ALA A 178 -5.01 -0.32 14.48
C ALA A 178 -5.44 -1.66 13.87
N LEU A 179 -6.15 -1.62 12.73
CA LEU A 179 -6.38 -2.80 11.90
C LEU A 179 -5.29 -2.86 10.82
N ILE A 180 -4.39 -3.83 10.90
CA ILE A 180 -3.27 -3.97 9.95
C ILE A 180 -3.12 -5.44 9.54
N PRO A 181 -2.89 -5.72 8.24
CA PRO A 181 -2.52 -7.06 7.78
C PRO A 181 -1.16 -7.48 8.35
N PRO A 182 -1.04 -8.65 8.99
CA PRO A 182 0.20 -9.10 9.64
C PRO A 182 1.43 -9.10 8.73
N PHE A 183 1.26 -9.37 7.44
CA PHE A 183 2.38 -9.43 6.50
C PHE A 183 3.07 -8.06 6.27
N LEU A 184 2.43 -6.95 6.64
CA LEU A 184 3.00 -5.59 6.56
C LEU A 184 3.77 -5.17 7.82
N ILE A 185 3.64 -5.94 8.91
CA ILE A 185 4.20 -5.64 10.24
C ILE A 185 4.90 -6.84 10.87
N GLN A 186 5.45 -7.73 10.06
CA GLN A 186 6.11 -8.96 10.53
C GLN A 186 7.26 -8.67 11.51
N GLN A 187 8.00 -7.60 11.27
CA GLN A 187 9.12 -7.17 12.12
C GLN A 187 8.66 -6.73 13.50
N GLU A 188 7.60 -5.94 13.55
CA GLU A 188 7.00 -5.39 14.76
C GLU A 188 6.35 -6.48 15.62
N LEU A 189 5.73 -7.48 14.98
CA LEU A 189 5.21 -8.66 15.67
C LEU A 189 6.33 -9.56 16.20
N ALA A 190 7.39 -9.77 15.40
CA ALA A 190 8.50 -10.63 15.78
C ALA A 190 9.34 -10.07 16.94
N ASN A 191 9.54 -8.74 16.98
CA ASN A 191 10.30 -8.08 18.07
C ASN A 191 9.42 -7.67 19.25
N GLY A 192 8.10 -7.90 19.20
CA GLY A 192 7.16 -7.61 20.27
C GLY A 192 6.80 -6.13 20.46
N SER A 193 7.20 -5.23 19.55
CA SER A 193 6.78 -3.82 19.61
C SER A 193 5.30 -3.64 19.30
N LEU A 194 4.71 -4.58 18.55
CA LEU A 194 3.28 -4.74 18.36
C LEU A 194 2.85 -6.15 18.73
N ILE A 195 1.64 -6.26 19.29
CA ILE A 195 0.94 -7.51 19.53
C ILE A 195 -0.43 -7.47 18.87
N SER A 196 -1.00 -8.64 18.58
CA SER A 196 -2.41 -8.76 18.24
C SER A 196 -3.19 -9.21 19.49
N PRO A 197 -3.90 -8.30 20.17
CA PRO A 197 -4.65 -8.65 21.39
C PRO A 197 -5.89 -9.47 21.09
N CYS A 198 -6.39 -9.44 19.86
CA CYS A 198 -7.52 -10.24 19.38
C CYS A 198 -7.16 -10.85 18.02
N PRO A 199 -7.01 -12.16 17.89
CA PRO A 199 -6.56 -12.81 16.66
C PRO A 199 -7.62 -12.86 15.56
N GLN A 200 -8.82 -12.35 15.82
CA GLN A 200 -9.90 -12.36 14.85
C GLN A 200 -9.52 -11.49 13.64
N SER A 201 -9.45 -12.14 12.50
CA SER A 201 -9.24 -11.48 11.20
C SER A 201 -10.58 -11.21 10.51
N MET A 202 -10.59 -10.22 9.62
CA MET A 202 -11.72 -9.95 8.74
C MET A 202 -11.31 -10.35 7.32
N PRO A 203 -12.00 -11.31 6.68
CA PRO A 203 -11.80 -11.58 5.28
C PRO A 203 -12.23 -10.37 4.45
N SER A 204 -11.40 -9.96 3.51
CA SER A 204 -11.71 -8.92 2.54
C SER A 204 -12.10 -9.54 1.20
N SER A 205 -13.13 -9.00 0.54
CA SER A 205 -13.44 -9.32 -0.86
C SER A 205 -12.41 -8.73 -1.82
N ARG A 206 -11.63 -7.76 -1.37
CA ARG A 206 -10.56 -7.12 -2.12
C ARG A 206 -9.23 -7.80 -1.89
N ALA A 207 -8.31 -7.63 -2.85
CA ALA A 207 -6.99 -8.23 -2.81
C ALA A 207 -5.93 -7.28 -3.37
N TYR A 208 -4.68 -7.66 -3.23
CA TYR A 208 -3.59 -7.02 -3.97
C TYR A 208 -3.48 -7.64 -5.35
N TYR A 209 -3.36 -6.78 -6.36
CA TYR A 209 -3.16 -7.15 -7.75
C TYR A 209 -1.99 -6.38 -8.35
N LEU A 210 -1.29 -7.03 -9.28
CA LEU A 210 -0.50 -6.33 -10.29
C LEU A 210 -1.44 -6.02 -11.45
N ILE A 211 -1.65 -4.74 -11.71
CA ILE A 211 -2.49 -4.22 -12.78
C ILE A 211 -1.56 -3.79 -13.93
N VAL A 212 -1.80 -4.31 -15.11
CA VAL A 212 -0.96 -4.10 -16.30
C VAL A 212 -1.83 -3.59 -17.45
N PRO A 213 -1.50 -2.46 -18.09
CA PRO A 213 -2.20 -2.05 -19.31
C PRO A 213 -2.03 -3.10 -20.41
N GLU A 214 -3.14 -3.48 -21.09
CA GLU A 214 -3.14 -4.51 -22.15
C GLU A 214 -2.07 -4.25 -23.22
N HIS A 215 -1.92 -2.99 -23.65
CA HIS A 215 -0.95 -2.61 -24.69
C HIS A 215 0.53 -2.69 -24.23
N LYS A 216 0.79 -2.87 -22.93
CA LYS A 216 2.14 -3.05 -22.39
C LYS A 216 2.41 -4.48 -21.88
N ALA A 217 1.39 -5.36 -21.86
CA ALA A 217 1.44 -6.67 -21.21
C ALA A 217 2.53 -7.60 -21.77
N GLU A 218 2.86 -7.47 -23.07
CA GLU A 218 3.85 -8.29 -23.77
C GLU A 218 5.29 -7.76 -23.69
N ARG A 219 5.55 -6.64 -22.97
CA ARG A 219 6.92 -6.14 -22.79
C ARG A 219 7.77 -7.13 -22.02
N PRO A 220 8.94 -7.59 -22.55
CA PRO A 220 9.71 -8.68 -21.92
C PRO A 220 10.09 -8.42 -20.46
N ALA A 221 10.56 -7.21 -20.13
CA ALA A 221 10.92 -6.85 -18.76
C ALA A 221 9.71 -6.90 -17.81
N LEU A 222 8.53 -6.46 -18.27
CA LEU A 222 7.30 -6.48 -17.50
C LEU A 222 6.78 -7.91 -17.31
N THR A 223 6.90 -8.76 -18.32
CA THR A 223 6.57 -10.18 -18.23
C THR A 223 7.44 -10.88 -17.19
N CYS A 224 8.78 -10.69 -17.25
CA CYS A 224 9.70 -11.24 -16.25
C CYS A 224 9.38 -10.75 -14.83
N PHE A 225 9.08 -9.45 -14.67
CA PHE A 225 8.70 -8.88 -13.38
C PHE A 225 7.39 -9.46 -12.85
N ARG A 226 6.37 -9.58 -13.71
CA ARG A 226 5.06 -10.17 -13.38
C ARG A 226 5.21 -11.61 -12.88
N GLU A 227 5.92 -12.46 -13.63
CA GLU A 227 6.13 -13.86 -13.27
C GLU A 227 6.85 -14.00 -11.93
N TRP A 228 7.91 -13.20 -11.74
CA TRP A 228 8.64 -13.16 -10.48
C TRP A 228 7.75 -12.72 -9.32
N LEU A 229 6.99 -11.61 -9.49
CA LEU A 229 6.16 -11.03 -8.43
C LEU A 229 5.05 -11.99 -7.99
N VAL A 230 4.35 -12.60 -8.96
CA VAL A 230 3.31 -13.61 -8.69
C VAL A 230 3.93 -14.83 -8.00
N GLY A 231 5.13 -15.25 -8.42
CA GLY A 231 5.87 -16.34 -7.76
C GLY A 231 6.27 -16.02 -6.32
N GLU A 232 6.67 -14.78 -6.02
CA GLU A 232 6.99 -14.35 -4.63
C GLU A 232 5.72 -14.26 -3.77
N ALA A 233 4.60 -13.82 -4.35
CA ALA A 233 3.33 -13.73 -3.64
C ALA A 233 2.81 -15.11 -3.18
N LYS A 234 2.92 -16.14 -4.03
CA LYS A 234 2.50 -17.52 -3.72
C LYS A 234 3.26 -18.15 -2.54
N LYS A 235 4.43 -17.66 -2.16
CA LYS A 235 5.21 -18.19 -1.03
C LYS A 235 4.66 -17.79 0.34
N ILE A 236 3.70 -16.86 0.38
CA ILE A 236 3.14 -16.29 1.62
C ILE A 236 1.68 -16.71 1.82
N SER A 237 1.06 -17.22 0.76
CA SER A 237 -0.35 -17.68 0.76
C SER A 237 -0.52 -19.03 1.44
#